data_7601a4679cff651082282313432a1442
#
_entry.id   7601a4679cff651082282313432a1442
#
_cell.length_a   1.000
_cell.length_b   1.000
_cell.length_c   1.000
_cell.angle_alpha   90.00
_cell.angle_beta   90.00
_cell.angle_gamma   90.00
#
_symmetry.space_group_name_H-M   'P 1'
#
loop_
_entity.id
_entity.type
_entity.pdbx_description
1 polymer ?
#
loop_
_entity_poly.entity_id
_entity_poly.type
_entity_poly.pdbx_seq_one_letter_code
_entity_poly.pdbx_strand_id
1 'polypeptide(L)'
;MDLDTARSRISEVDRRLVELLNERARMSLNVGAAKRRTLKEQGDDTDPEVYVPGQEKRVFEKVRNLNQGPLSGESVCAIYREIMSASISLQSEVSVGYLGPPGTFSHQAAMQRFGDSLAYVPYAKIEDVIVAAAKEEVTYGLVPIENSTFGAVVQTLDAFVAQPSVKIRAEVYLPVTQSLLSRYQLSAIRKVYSHPQAFGQSRTWLDQHLPHAARVEVSSTAKAAELAAAENYAAAVSSEVCASLYHLDVVAKNITTAGDNTTRFFVLGQSSDTPTGDDKTLLMFTVDHREPGALCGALNVFAKHKINQTAINSRPSRQRQWHYMFFIEIQGHELDANVASALEEIKAYCLDLVVLGSYPHQYY
;
A
#
# COMPACT_ATOMS: atom_id res chain seq x y z
N MET A 1 28.52 15.28 31.19
CA MET A 1 29.21 15.15 29.90
C MET A 1 29.09 16.50 29.20
N ASP A 2 30.20 17.09 28.80
CA ASP A 2 30.18 18.34 28.01
C ASP A 2 29.74 18.08 26.57
N LEU A 3 29.43 19.18 25.83
CA LEU A 3 28.85 19.11 24.48
C LEU A 3 29.81 18.44 23.48
N ASP A 4 31.13 18.73 23.58
CA ASP A 4 32.10 18.21 22.62
C ASP A 4 32.37 16.72 22.84
N THR A 5 32.39 16.26 24.07
CA THR A 5 32.43 14.83 24.40
C THR A 5 31.18 14.12 23.91
N ALA A 6 29.99 14.71 24.05
CA ALA A 6 28.76 14.14 23.54
C ALA A 6 28.76 14.01 22.01
N ARG A 7 29.17 15.04 21.27
CA ARG A 7 29.33 15.05 19.82
C ARG A 7 30.32 13.98 19.33
N SER A 8 31.49 13.88 20.00
CA SER A 8 32.49 12.87 19.65
C SER A 8 31.97 11.44 19.84
N ARG A 9 31.19 11.18 20.89
CA ARG A 9 30.54 9.88 21.09
C ARG A 9 29.48 9.59 20.05
N ILE A 10 28.69 10.58 19.65
CA ILE A 10 27.71 10.43 18.54
C ILE A 10 28.45 10.02 17.27
N SER A 11 29.53 10.72 16.89
CA SER A 11 30.32 10.42 15.69
C SER A 11 30.89 8.99 15.71
N GLU A 12 31.35 8.51 16.87
CA GLU A 12 31.81 7.11 17.00
C GLU A 12 30.66 6.11 16.84
N VAL A 13 29.48 6.41 17.37
CA VAL A 13 28.28 5.57 17.19
C VAL A 13 27.86 5.56 15.72
N ASP A 14 27.86 6.73 15.04
CA ASP A 14 27.52 6.84 13.62
C ASP A 14 28.46 5.98 12.76
N ARG A 15 29.78 6.02 13.01
CA ARG A 15 30.75 5.18 12.31
C ARG A 15 30.41 3.70 12.43
N ARG A 16 30.14 3.22 13.64
CA ARG A 16 29.74 1.83 13.90
C ARG A 16 28.41 1.48 13.27
N LEU A 17 27.45 2.41 13.29
CA LEU A 17 26.15 2.22 12.65
C LEU A 17 26.30 2.01 11.14
N VAL A 18 27.08 2.82 10.45
CA VAL A 18 27.37 2.65 9.02
C VAL A 18 28.06 1.32 8.73
N GLU A 19 29.02 0.91 9.57
CA GLU A 19 29.68 -0.42 9.45
C GLU A 19 28.67 -1.56 9.55
N LEU A 20 27.78 -1.53 10.55
CA LEU A 20 26.74 -2.56 10.77
C LEU A 20 25.69 -2.56 9.66
N LEU A 21 25.28 -1.40 9.13
CA LEU A 21 24.37 -1.31 7.99
C LEU A 21 24.97 -1.95 6.75
N ASN A 22 26.25 -1.70 6.46
CA ASN A 22 26.95 -2.30 5.33
C ASN A 22 27.18 -3.83 5.54
N GLU A 23 27.43 -4.27 6.76
CA GLU A 23 27.51 -5.70 7.07
C GLU A 23 26.16 -6.40 6.82
N ARG A 24 25.06 -5.81 7.32
CA ARG A 24 23.70 -6.30 7.08
C ARG A 24 23.36 -6.34 5.59
N ALA A 25 23.75 -5.32 4.81
CA ALA A 25 23.55 -5.27 3.37
C ALA A 25 24.28 -6.41 2.65
N ARG A 26 25.54 -6.68 3.01
CA ARG A 26 26.28 -7.84 2.49
C ARG A 26 25.61 -9.17 2.81
N MET A 27 25.11 -9.34 4.05
CA MET A 27 24.34 -10.56 4.42
C MET A 27 23.05 -10.68 3.59
N SER A 28 22.37 -9.57 3.32
CA SER A 28 21.18 -9.56 2.46
C SER A 28 21.48 -10.02 1.02
N LEU A 29 22.61 -9.56 0.44
CA LEU A 29 23.08 -10.04 -0.85
C LEU A 29 23.39 -11.56 -0.86
N ASN A 30 24.00 -12.05 0.23
CA ASN A 30 24.27 -13.48 0.39
C ASN A 30 22.97 -14.31 0.46
N VAL A 31 21.94 -13.81 1.13
CA VAL A 31 20.61 -14.46 1.15
C VAL A 31 20.02 -14.50 -0.25
N GLY A 32 20.06 -13.41 -1.03
CA GLY A 32 19.61 -13.37 -2.42
C GLY A 32 20.36 -14.39 -3.30
N ALA A 33 21.70 -14.47 -3.16
CA ALA A 33 22.51 -15.43 -3.88
C ALA A 33 22.19 -16.90 -3.50
N ALA A 34 21.92 -17.17 -2.20
CA ALA A 34 21.52 -18.50 -1.74
C ALA A 34 20.16 -18.90 -2.31
N LYS A 35 19.16 -17.99 -2.30
CA LYS A 35 17.85 -18.24 -2.90
C LYS A 35 17.97 -18.60 -4.38
N ARG A 36 18.71 -17.81 -5.17
CA ARG A 36 18.96 -18.11 -6.60
C ARG A 36 19.59 -19.47 -6.82
N ARG A 37 20.54 -19.86 -5.97
CA ARG A 37 21.17 -21.19 -6.05
C ARG A 37 20.16 -22.31 -5.81
N THR A 38 19.33 -22.18 -4.76
CA THR A 38 18.30 -23.18 -4.44
C THR A 38 17.28 -23.33 -5.56
N LEU A 39 16.81 -22.23 -6.18
CA LEU A 39 15.91 -22.30 -7.34
C LEU A 39 16.54 -23.03 -8.50
N LYS A 40 17.79 -22.71 -8.85
CA LYS A 40 18.52 -23.40 -9.92
C LYS A 40 18.72 -24.89 -9.66
N GLU A 41 19.00 -25.28 -8.42
CA GLU A 41 19.10 -26.69 -8.02
C GLU A 41 17.76 -27.44 -8.16
N GLN A 42 16.64 -26.72 -8.08
CA GLN A 42 15.28 -27.24 -8.30
C GLN A 42 14.86 -27.18 -9.78
N GLY A 43 15.72 -26.71 -10.69
CA GLY A 43 15.42 -26.54 -12.10
C GLY A 43 14.56 -25.34 -12.45
N ASP A 44 14.48 -24.38 -11.53
CA ASP A 44 13.74 -23.13 -11.70
C ASP A 44 14.72 -21.98 -11.97
N ASP A 45 14.65 -21.42 -13.17
CA ASP A 45 15.49 -20.31 -13.63
C ASP A 45 14.87 -18.93 -13.35
N THR A 46 13.77 -18.87 -12.59
CA THR A 46 13.16 -17.58 -12.20
C THR A 46 14.01 -16.85 -11.16
N ASP A 47 13.92 -15.51 -11.15
CA ASP A 47 14.54 -14.72 -10.10
C ASP A 47 13.77 -14.88 -8.77
N PRO A 48 14.48 -15.04 -7.64
CA PRO A 48 13.83 -15.18 -6.35
C PRO A 48 13.10 -13.90 -5.96
N GLU A 49 11.93 -14.06 -5.38
CA GLU A 49 11.21 -12.93 -4.81
C GLU A 49 12.02 -12.26 -3.68
N VAL A 50 12.26 -10.95 -3.87
CA VAL A 50 13.03 -10.14 -2.92
C VAL A 50 12.13 -9.46 -1.87
N TYR A 51 10.87 -9.20 -2.22
CA TYR A 51 9.87 -8.64 -1.33
C TYR A 51 8.94 -9.73 -0.81
N VAL A 52 9.05 -10.05 0.48
CA VAL A 52 8.26 -11.08 1.18
C VAL A 52 7.56 -10.42 2.36
N PRO A 53 6.29 -10.00 2.22
CA PRO A 53 5.52 -9.27 3.24
C PRO A 53 5.50 -9.94 4.60
N GLY A 54 5.32 -11.28 4.65
CA GLY A 54 5.33 -12.04 5.89
C GLY A 54 6.69 -12.00 6.61
N GLN A 55 7.79 -12.00 5.87
CA GLN A 55 9.12 -11.85 6.47
C GLN A 55 9.36 -10.42 7.01
N GLU A 56 8.88 -9.40 6.30
CA GLU A 56 8.95 -8.02 6.80
C GLU A 56 8.16 -7.85 8.10
N LYS A 57 6.94 -8.42 8.19
CA LYS A 57 6.13 -8.41 9.42
C LYS A 57 6.93 -8.98 10.59
N ARG A 58 7.60 -10.11 10.41
CA ARG A 58 8.47 -10.73 11.43
C ARG A 58 9.66 -9.84 11.82
N VAL A 59 10.27 -9.15 10.84
CA VAL A 59 11.37 -8.21 11.14
C VAL A 59 10.86 -7.03 11.97
N PHE A 60 9.72 -6.44 11.63
CA PHE A 60 9.14 -5.35 12.40
C PHE A 60 8.77 -5.77 13.82
N GLU A 61 8.17 -6.94 14.01
CA GLU A 61 7.86 -7.50 15.33
C GLU A 61 9.14 -7.70 16.15
N LYS A 62 10.17 -8.30 15.54
CA LYS A 62 11.46 -8.52 16.18
C LYS A 62 12.11 -7.22 16.65
N VAL A 63 12.15 -6.19 15.80
CA VAL A 63 12.82 -4.92 16.16
C VAL A 63 12.03 -4.13 17.19
N ARG A 64 10.70 -4.20 17.19
CA ARG A 64 9.86 -3.64 18.25
C ARG A 64 10.16 -4.30 19.59
N ASN A 65 10.27 -5.64 19.62
CA ASN A 65 10.54 -6.40 20.83
C ASN A 65 11.97 -6.19 21.36
N LEU A 66 12.94 -5.92 20.48
CA LEU A 66 14.32 -5.59 20.86
C LEU A 66 14.48 -4.14 21.32
N ASN A 67 13.53 -3.26 21.00
CA ASN A 67 13.64 -1.85 21.33
C ASN A 67 13.36 -1.61 22.82
N GLN A 68 14.35 -1.04 23.52
CA GLN A 68 14.26 -0.66 24.94
C GLN A 68 14.21 0.87 25.13
N GLY A 69 14.00 1.63 24.04
CA GLY A 69 14.05 3.09 24.08
C GLY A 69 15.48 3.66 24.01
N PRO A 70 15.61 4.98 23.96
CA PRO A 70 14.60 6.03 24.05
C PRO A 70 13.77 6.26 22.79
N LEU A 71 14.10 5.62 21.64
CA LEU A 71 13.31 5.73 20.41
C LEU A 71 11.96 5.02 20.59
N SER A 72 10.90 5.57 20.00
CA SER A 72 9.62 4.88 19.91
C SER A 72 9.70 3.64 19.01
N GLY A 73 8.84 2.65 19.21
CA GLY A 73 8.75 1.48 18.34
C GLY A 73 8.43 1.86 16.88
N GLU A 74 7.63 2.91 16.69
CA GLU A 74 7.29 3.45 15.36
C GLU A 74 8.52 4.04 14.66
N SER A 75 9.33 4.82 15.38
CA SER A 75 10.58 5.39 14.85
C SER A 75 11.56 4.30 14.43
N VAL A 76 11.70 3.22 15.24
CA VAL A 76 12.55 2.08 14.91
C VAL A 76 12.01 1.35 13.67
N CYS A 77 10.70 1.15 13.55
CA CYS A 77 10.10 0.53 12.36
C CYS A 77 10.30 1.39 11.10
N ALA A 78 10.18 2.71 11.19
CA ALA A 78 10.45 3.61 10.07
C ALA A 78 11.91 3.50 9.56
N ILE A 79 12.88 3.47 10.48
CA ILE A 79 14.30 3.26 10.13
C ILE A 79 14.48 1.88 9.46
N TYR A 80 13.89 0.83 10.01
CA TYR A 80 14.04 -0.52 9.46
C TYR A 80 13.35 -0.69 8.11
N ARG A 81 12.27 0.04 7.83
CA ARG A 81 11.66 0.10 6.49
C ARG A 81 12.68 0.58 5.46
N GLU A 82 13.40 1.67 5.71
CA GLU A 82 14.42 2.18 4.79
C GLU A 82 15.60 1.23 4.65
N ILE A 83 16.03 0.58 5.74
CA ILE A 83 17.07 -0.45 5.70
C ILE A 83 16.63 -1.64 4.84
N MET A 84 15.37 -2.07 4.93
CA MET A 84 14.83 -3.17 4.10
C MET A 84 14.67 -2.73 2.65
N SER A 85 14.16 -1.53 2.40
CA SER A 85 14.05 -0.93 1.07
C SER A 85 15.40 -0.91 0.34
N ALA A 86 16.44 -0.36 1.00
CA ALA A 86 17.80 -0.38 0.48
C ALA A 86 18.34 -1.80 0.25
N SER A 87 18.00 -2.75 1.12
CA SER A 87 18.42 -4.16 0.96
C SER A 87 17.73 -4.85 -0.23
N ILE A 88 16.48 -4.49 -0.53
CA ILE A 88 15.73 -4.99 -1.68
C ILE A 88 16.34 -4.43 -2.96
N SER A 89 16.59 -3.12 -3.03
CA SER A 89 17.16 -2.47 -4.22
C SER A 89 18.55 -2.96 -4.58
N LEU A 90 19.33 -3.45 -3.61
CA LEU A 90 20.63 -4.07 -3.84
C LEU A 90 20.54 -5.48 -4.46
N GLN A 91 19.42 -6.19 -4.26
CA GLN A 91 19.27 -7.57 -4.72
C GLN A 91 18.71 -7.67 -6.15
N SER A 92 17.85 -6.74 -6.53
CA SER A 92 17.18 -6.68 -7.82
C SER A 92 16.71 -5.26 -8.12
N GLU A 93 16.57 -4.93 -9.40
CA GLU A 93 15.89 -3.71 -9.84
C GLU A 93 14.38 -3.86 -9.63
N VAL A 94 13.91 -3.34 -8.50
CA VAL A 94 12.50 -3.40 -8.14
C VAL A 94 11.81 -2.09 -8.49
N SER A 95 10.71 -2.18 -9.23
CA SER A 95 9.84 -1.06 -9.57
C SER A 95 8.42 -1.27 -9.06
N VAL A 96 7.77 -0.17 -8.64
CA VAL A 96 6.40 -0.18 -8.11
C VAL A 96 5.52 0.73 -8.96
N GLY A 97 4.58 0.13 -9.68
CA GLY A 97 3.54 0.85 -10.42
C GLY A 97 2.45 1.35 -9.46
N TYR A 98 1.96 2.57 -9.65
CA TYR A 98 0.91 3.13 -8.81
C TYR A 98 0.00 4.09 -9.60
N LEU A 99 -1.20 4.37 -9.08
CA LEU A 99 -2.10 5.37 -9.66
C LEU A 99 -1.53 6.76 -9.45
N GLY A 100 -1.01 7.35 -10.54
CA GLY A 100 -0.43 8.70 -10.57
C GLY A 100 -1.46 9.85 -10.57
N PRO A 101 -0.98 11.07 -10.72
CA PRO A 101 0.42 11.48 -10.89
C PRO A 101 1.27 11.33 -9.60
N PRO A 102 2.58 11.65 -9.66
CA PRO A 102 3.41 11.79 -8.44
C PRO A 102 2.76 12.74 -7.43
N GLY A 103 2.87 12.42 -6.13
CA GLY A 103 2.26 13.21 -5.06
C GLY A 103 0.82 12.81 -4.68
N THR A 104 0.24 11.81 -5.34
CA THR A 104 -1.08 11.25 -4.94
C THR A 104 -0.97 10.42 -3.66
N PHE A 105 -2.12 10.12 -3.01
CA PHE A 105 -2.16 9.19 -1.88
C PHE A 105 -1.71 7.78 -2.26
N SER A 106 -1.92 7.35 -3.51
CA SER A 106 -1.36 6.09 -4.01
C SER A 106 0.16 6.11 -4.04
N HIS A 107 0.78 7.24 -4.45
CA HIS A 107 2.24 7.42 -4.35
C HIS A 107 2.71 7.38 -2.90
N GLN A 108 2.02 8.09 -2.00
CA GLN A 108 2.34 8.09 -0.57
C GLN A 108 2.23 6.69 0.04
N ALA A 109 1.19 5.94 -0.29
CA ALA A 109 1.01 4.56 0.17
C ALA A 109 2.13 3.64 -0.34
N ALA A 110 2.57 3.80 -1.60
CA ALA A 110 3.68 3.05 -2.17
C ALA A 110 4.99 3.35 -1.43
N MET A 111 5.33 4.63 -1.24
CA MET A 111 6.54 5.03 -0.48
C MET A 111 6.46 4.59 0.98
N GLN A 112 5.31 4.72 1.63
CA GLN A 112 5.11 4.24 3.01
C GLN A 112 5.32 2.73 3.13
N ARG A 113 4.96 1.96 2.10
CA ARG A 113 5.11 0.51 2.11
C ARG A 113 6.53 0.05 1.77
N PHE A 114 7.11 0.63 0.73
CA PHE A 114 8.34 0.14 0.13
C PHE A 114 9.60 0.97 0.47
N GLY A 115 9.45 2.15 1.09
CA GLY A 115 10.56 3.08 1.37
C GLY A 115 11.05 3.84 0.13
N ASP A 116 12.13 4.60 0.29
CA ASP A 116 12.59 5.55 -0.73
C ASP A 116 13.58 4.97 -1.75
N SER A 117 14.06 3.73 -1.55
CA SER A 117 15.16 3.17 -2.35
C SER A 117 14.71 2.45 -3.62
N LEU A 118 13.41 2.39 -3.92
CA LEU A 118 12.86 1.71 -5.10
C LEU A 118 12.45 2.69 -6.20
N ALA A 119 12.25 2.18 -7.43
CA ALA A 119 11.73 2.95 -8.54
C ALA A 119 10.18 3.00 -8.49
N TYR A 120 9.61 4.19 -8.65
CA TYR A 120 8.16 4.42 -8.64
C TYR A 120 7.66 4.88 -10.00
N VAL A 121 6.72 4.12 -10.60
CA VAL A 121 6.21 4.36 -11.96
C VAL A 121 4.74 4.78 -11.89
N PRO A 122 4.39 6.04 -12.22
CA PRO A 122 3.01 6.52 -12.22
C PRO A 122 2.25 6.07 -13.47
N TYR A 123 1.03 5.57 -13.28
CA TYR A 123 0.08 5.24 -14.35
C TYR A 123 -1.16 6.13 -14.27
N ALA A 124 -1.79 6.38 -15.43
CA ALA A 124 -2.96 7.25 -15.49
C ALA A 124 -4.24 6.57 -14.96
N LYS A 125 -4.31 5.24 -15.02
CA LYS A 125 -5.49 4.45 -14.63
C LYS A 125 -5.08 3.26 -13.75
N ILE A 126 -6.01 2.83 -12.90
CA ILE A 126 -5.84 1.63 -12.06
C ILE A 126 -5.64 0.38 -12.93
N GLU A 127 -6.39 0.28 -14.02
CA GLU A 127 -6.29 -0.83 -14.98
C GLU A 127 -4.87 -0.96 -15.54
N ASP A 128 -4.23 0.17 -15.88
CA ASP A 128 -2.87 0.17 -16.42
C ASP A 128 -1.85 -0.34 -15.40
N VAL A 129 -2.03 -0.02 -14.10
CA VAL A 129 -1.18 -0.56 -13.02
C VAL A 129 -1.31 -2.08 -12.93
N ILE A 130 -2.54 -2.60 -12.97
CA ILE A 130 -2.82 -4.04 -12.88
C ILE A 130 -2.25 -4.78 -14.10
N VAL A 131 -2.43 -4.22 -15.30
CA VAL A 131 -1.87 -4.78 -16.55
C VAL A 131 -0.34 -4.78 -16.52
N ALA A 132 0.28 -3.69 -16.08
CA ALA A 132 1.73 -3.59 -15.98
C ALA A 132 2.31 -4.59 -14.97
N ALA A 133 1.64 -4.80 -13.84
CA ALA A 133 2.02 -5.82 -12.86
C ALA A 133 1.83 -7.24 -13.44
N ALA A 134 0.71 -7.51 -14.11
CA ALA A 134 0.45 -8.81 -14.74
C ALA A 134 1.44 -9.17 -15.85
N LYS A 135 1.96 -8.17 -16.58
CA LYS A 135 2.96 -8.33 -17.64
C LYS A 135 4.41 -8.19 -17.19
N GLU A 136 4.65 -8.02 -15.90
CA GLU A 136 5.99 -7.80 -15.33
C GLU A 136 6.71 -6.55 -15.88
N GLU A 137 5.95 -5.56 -16.41
CA GLU A 137 6.50 -4.25 -16.78
C GLU A 137 6.92 -3.45 -15.53
N VAL A 138 6.31 -3.74 -14.40
CA VAL A 138 6.73 -3.35 -13.05
C VAL A 138 6.75 -4.58 -12.16
N THR A 139 7.65 -4.60 -11.18
CA THR A 139 7.78 -5.75 -10.26
C THR A 139 6.54 -5.88 -9.38
N TYR A 140 6.00 -4.76 -8.89
CA TYR A 140 4.79 -4.71 -8.06
C TYR A 140 3.85 -3.60 -8.55
N GLY A 141 2.55 -3.81 -8.37
CA GLY A 141 1.54 -2.79 -8.54
C GLY A 141 0.93 -2.39 -7.19
N LEU A 142 0.60 -1.12 -7.00
CA LEU A 142 -0.16 -0.68 -5.83
C LEU A 142 -1.43 0.04 -6.28
N VAL A 143 -2.59 -0.51 -5.88
CA VAL A 143 -3.91 -0.01 -6.28
C VAL A 143 -4.83 0.15 -5.07
N PRO A 144 -5.67 1.21 -5.02
CA PRO A 144 -6.67 1.37 -3.99
C PRO A 144 -7.79 0.34 -4.18
N ILE A 145 -8.26 -0.29 -3.10
CA ILE A 145 -9.36 -1.26 -3.14
C ILE A 145 -10.60 -0.78 -2.40
N GLU A 146 -10.42 -0.05 -1.33
CA GLU A 146 -11.52 0.41 -0.48
C GLU A 146 -11.16 1.70 0.25
N ASN A 147 -12.16 2.54 0.48
CA ASN A 147 -12.03 3.73 1.32
C ASN A 147 -13.09 3.67 2.42
N SER A 148 -12.71 3.98 3.67
CA SER A 148 -13.59 3.88 4.83
C SER A 148 -14.84 4.79 4.74
N THR A 149 -14.78 5.85 3.94
CA THR A 149 -15.89 6.80 3.74
C THR A 149 -16.72 6.48 2.48
N PHE A 150 -16.04 6.08 1.39
CA PHE A 150 -16.68 5.95 0.08
C PHE A 150 -16.90 4.49 -0.36
N GLY A 151 -16.41 3.50 0.42
CA GLY A 151 -16.56 2.07 0.14
C GLY A 151 -15.60 1.57 -0.94
N ALA A 152 -16.01 0.52 -1.66
CA ALA A 152 -15.18 -0.18 -2.62
C ALA A 152 -14.79 0.66 -3.83
N VAL A 153 -13.53 0.55 -4.26
CA VAL A 153 -13.04 1.15 -5.51
C VAL A 153 -13.40 0.25 -6.68
N VAL A 154 -14.51 0.59 -7.31
CA VAL A 154 -15.15 -0.20 -8.38
C VAL A 154 -14.20 -0.49 -9.54
N GLN A 155 -13.36 0.48 -9.92
CA GLN A 155 -12.39 0.34 -11.00
C GLN A 155 -11.38 -0.78 -10.74
N THR A 156 -10.96 -0.97 -9.50
CA THR A 156 -10.02 -2.04 -9.11
C THR A 156 -10.69 -3.41 -9.24
N LEU A 157 -11.93 -3.53 -8.77
CA LEU A 157 -12.69 -4.79 -8.90
C LEU A 157 -12.95 -5.15 -10.37
N ASP A 158 -13.34 -4.16 -11.19
CA ASP A 158 -13.56 -4.36 -12.62
C ASP A 158 -12.26 -4.77 -13.36
N ALA A 159 -11.12 -4.21 -12.95
CA ALA A 159 -9.83 -4.56 -13.53
C ALA A 159 -9.37 -5.97 -13.14
N PHE A 160 -9.68 -6.47 -11.94
CA PHE A 160 -9.45 -7.89 -11.58
C PHE A 160 -10.29 -8.85 -12.42
N VAL A 161 -11.53 -8.49 -12.81
CA VAL A 161 -12.31 -9.32 -13.74
C VAL A 161 -11.62 -9.44 -15.10
N ALA A 162 -10.96 -8.37 -15.56
CA ALA A 162 -10.26 -8.34 -16.84
C ALA A 162 -8.86 -9.02 -16.78
N GLN A 163 -8.20 -9.00 -15.61
CA GLN A 163 -6.85 -9.51 -15.38
C GLN A 163 -6.79 -10.41 -14.13
N PRO A 164 -7.38 -11.62 -14.18
CA PRO A 164 -7.46 -12.50 -13.01
C PRO A 164 -6.15 -13.21 -12.67
N SER A 165 -5.10 -13.09 -13.51
CA SER A 165 -3.82 -13.73 -13.29
C SER A 165 -2.95 -13.05 -12.24
N VAL A 166 -3.12 -11.73 -12.04
CA VAL A 166 -2.37 -10.97 -11.04
C VAL A 166 -2.71 -11.43 -9.63
N LYS A 167 -1.72 -11.48 -8.74
CA LYS A 167 -1.92 -11.92 -7.35
C LYS A 167 -1.76 -10.77 -6.36
N ILE A 168 -2.58 -10.79 -5.32
CA ILE A 168 -2.46 -9.88 -4.18
C ILE A 168 -1.44 -10.48 -3.21
N ARG A 169 -0.44 -9.69 -2.81
CA ARG A 169 0.64 -10.12 -1.91
C ARG A 169 0.59 -9.44 -0.55
N ALA A 170 0.05 -8.23 -0.49
CA ALA A 170 -0.06 -7.46 0.74
C ALA A 170 -1.22 -6.48 0.66
N GLU A 171 -1.62 -6.01 1.84
CA GLU A 171 -2.51 -4.86 1.98
C GLU A 171 -1.78 -3.71 2.68
N VAL A 172 -2.20 -2.48 2.40
CA VAL A 172 -1.67 -1.26 3.01
C VAL A 172 -2.82 -0.36 3.40
N TYR A 173 -2.82 0.15 4.62
CA TYR A 173 -3.77 1.16 5.07
C TYR A 173 -3.07 2.52 5.15
N LEU A 174 -3.65 3.53 4.51
CA LEU A 174 -3.16 4.90 4.55
C LEU A 174 -4.26 5.83 5.07
N PRO A 175 -4.08 6.47 6.22
CA PRO A 175 -4.92 7.58 6.64
C PRO A 175 -4.83 8.73 5.62
N VAL A 176 -5.98 9.13 5.06
CA VAL A 176 -6.07 10.23 4.10
C VAL A 176 -6.16 11.54 4.86
N THR A 177 -5.02 12.11 5.19
CA THR A 177 -4.92 13.38 5.88
C THR A 177 -4.39 14.46 4.94
N GLN A 178 -4.96 15.66 5.06
CA GLN A 178 -4.48 16.83 4.32
C GLN A 178 -3.53 17.63 5.19
N SER A 179 -2.45 18.12 4.60
CA SER A 179 -1.50 19.03 5.24
C SER A 179 -1.43 20.34 4.47
N LEU A 180 -1.09 21.43 5.15
CA LEU A 180 -0.82 22.72 4.53
C LEU A 180 0.66 22.78 4.20
N LEU A 181 0.98 22.90 2.93
CA LEU A 181 2.34 22.96 2.39
C LEU A 181 2.63 24.34 1.83
N SER A 182 3.76 24.95 2.17
CA SER A 182 4.18 26.27 1.66
C SER A 182 5.68 26.49 1.90
N ARG A 183 6.29 27.40 1.14
CA ARG A 183 7.62 27.96 1.42
C ARG A 183 7.57 29.13 2.43
N TYR A 184 6.39 29.51 2.85
CA TYR A 184 6.15 30.69 3.66
C TYR A 184 5.49 30.31 4.99
N GLN A 185 5.73 31.11 6.00
CA GLN A 185 5.04 30.97 7.29
C GLN A 185 3.56 31.29 7.14
N LEU A 186 2.73 30.72 8.01
CA LEU A 186 1.27 30.80 7.98
C LEU A 186 0.73 32.23 7.80
N SER A 187 1.29 33.20 8.51
CA SER A 187 0.89 34.62 8.46
C SER A 187 1.17 35.31 7.11
N ALA A 188 2.09 34.79 6.32
CA ALA A 188 2.47 35.37 5.03
C ALA A 188 1.63 34.81 3.87
N ILE A 189 0.91 33.70 4.07
CA ILE A 189 0.12 33.04 3.01
C ILE A 189 -1.04 33.93 2.56
N ARG A 190 -1.20 34.13 1.27
CA ARG A 190 -2.24 34.94 0.64
C ARG A 190 -3.18 34.13 -0.28
N LYS A 191 -2.70 32.97 -0.74
CA LYS A 191 -3.44 32.10 -1.65
C LYS A 191 -3.23 30.64 -1.26
N VAL A 192 -4.30 29.84 -1.34
CA VAL A 192 -4.26 28.40 -1.08
C VAL A 192 -4.86 27.67 -2.29
N TYR A 193 -4.11 26.72 -2.82
CA TYR A 193 -4.52 25.81 -3.88
C TYR A 193 -4.97 24.48 -3.31
N SER A 194 -6.02 23.87 -3.85
CA SER A 194 -6.37 22.47 -3.59
C SER A 194 -7.43 21.94 -4.53
N HIS A 195 -7.67 20.62 -4.46
CA HIS A 195 -8.84 20.00 -5.05
C HIS A 195 -10.09 20.34 -4.22
N PRO A 196 -11.28 20.53 -4.85
CA PRO A 196 -12.52 20.90 -4.13
C PRO A 196 -12.83 19.99 -2.94
N GLN A 197 -12.65 18.69 -3.10
CA GLN A 197 -12.89 17.72 -2.02
C GLN A 197 -11.95 17.93 -0.82
N ALA A 198 -10.67 18.21 -1.06
CA ALA A 198 -9.70 18.47 0.00
C ALA A 198 -9.98 19.81 0.71
N PHE A 199 -10.45 20.82 -0.01
CA PHE A 199 -10.97 22.07 0.58
C PHE A 199 -12.18 21.80 1.48
N GLY A 200 -13.12 20.96 1.05
CA GLY A 200 -14.26 20.55 1.87
C GLY A 200 -13.82 19.90 3.19
N GLN A 201 -12.86 18.98 3.12
CA GLN A 201 -12.30 18.27 4.27
C GLN A 201 -11.52 19.17 5.23
N SER A 202 -10.91 20.25 4.75
CA SER A 202 -10.06 21.17 5.52
C SER A 202 -10.72 22.52 5.82
N ARG A 203 -12.00 22.67 5.48
CA ARG A 203 -12.72 23.95 5.51
C ARG A 203 -12.64 24.63 6.86
N THR A 204 -12.98 23.95 7.94
CA THR A 204 -13.04 24.52 9.29
C THR A 204 -11.67 25.04 9.73
N TRP A 205 -10.62 24.27 9.45
CA TRP A 205 -9.26 24.66 9.80
C TRP A 205 -8.81 25.90 9.00
N LEU A 206 -9.09 25.93 7.68
CA LEU A 206 -8.76 27.07 6.82
C LEU A 206 -9.54 28.34 7.19
N ASP A 207 -10.80 28.21 7.57
CA ASP A 207 -11.62 29.35 8.00
C ASP A 207 -11.09 29.98 9.29
N GLN A 208 -10.53 29.17 10.19
CA GLN A 208 -9.96 29.62 11.46
C GLN A 208 -8.56 30.24 11.31
N HIS A 209 -7.69 29.65 10.47
CA HIS A 209 -6.27 30.00 10.44
C HIS A 209 -5.89 30.87 9.22
N LEU A 210 -6.63 30.79 8.12
CA LEU A 210 -6.37 31.51 6.88
C LEU A 210 -7.66 32.12 6.28
N PRO A 211 -8.46 32.88 7.07
CA PRO A 211 -9.72 33.43 6.58
C PRO A 211 -9.54 34.45 5.45
N HIS A 212 -8.36 35.07 5.36
CA HIS A 212 -8.02 36.11 4.38
C HIS A 212 -7.40 35.54 3.09
N ALA A 213 -6.98 34.27 3.07
CA ALA A 213 -6.32 33.70 1.91
C ALA A 213 -7.33 33.30 0.81
N ALA A 214 -7.05 33.71 -0.41
CA ALA A 214 -7.86 33.31 -1.57
C ALA A 214 -7.75 31.79 -1.82
N ARG A 215 -8.87 31.12 -2.01
CA ARG A 215 -8.93 29.68 -2.32
C ARG A 215 -9.11 29.46 -3.80
N VAL A 216 -8.21 28.69 -4.40
CA VAL A 216 -8.21 28.40 -5.83
C VAL A 216 -8.30 26.89 -6.04
N GLU A 217 -9.40 26.47 -6.66
CA GLU A 217 -9.64 25.06 -6.97
C GLU A 217 -8.82 24.61 -8.17
N VAL A 218 -8.25 23.41 -8.07
CA VAL A 218 -7.44 22.78 -9.12
C VAL A 218 -7.80 21.29 -9.23
N SER A 219 -7.32 20.64 -10.29
CA SER A 219 -7.71 19.27 -10.67
C SER A 219 -7.22 18.18 -9.71
N SER A 220 -6.17 18.45 -8.90
CA SER A 220 -5.67 17.50 -7.91
C SER A 220 -4.90 18.20 -6.80
N THR A 221 -4.74 17.53 -5.65
CA THR A 221 -3.92 18.02 -4.54
C THR A 221 -2.43 18.08 -4.91
N ALA A 222 -1.94 17.17 -5.76
CA ALA A 222 -0.58 17.21 -6.28
C ALA A 222 -0.35 18.43 -7.20
N LYS A 223 -1.32 18.75 -8.09
CA LYS A 223 -1.26 19.97 -8.90
C LYS A 223 -1.30 21.23 -8.05
N ALA A 224 -2.03 21.20 -6.93
CA ALA A 224 -2.02 22.30 -5.98
C ALA A 224 -0.61 22.56 -5.41
N ALA A 225 0.11 21.50 -5.02
CA ALA A 225 1.47 21.62 -4.50
C ALA A 225 2.46 22.15 -5.56
N GLU A 226 2.35 21.68 -6.81
CA GLU A 226 3.14 22.19 -7.94
C GLU A 226 2.94 23.71 -8.13
N LEU A 227 1.69 24.17 -8.13
CA LEU A 227 1.38 25.59 -8.30
C LEU A 227 1.84 26.43 -7.10
N ALA A 228 1.65 25.92 -5.89
CA ALA A 228 2.11 26.61 -4.67
C ALA A 228 3.63 26.75 -4.63
N ALA A 229 4.38 25.79 -5.19
CA ALA A 229 5.83 25.87 -5.32
C ALA A 229 6.29 26.92 -6.34
N ALA A 230 5.47 27.23 -7.34
CA ALA A 230 5.80 28.18 -8.40
C ALA A 230 5.36 29.63 -8.07
N GLU A 231 4.47 29.84 -7.10
CA GLU A 231 3.90 31.15 -6.80
C GLU A 231 4.31 31.68 -5.41
N ASN A 232 4.63 32.97 -5.33
CA ASN A 232 4.98 33.61 -4.06
C ASN A 232 3.76 33.75 -3.14
N TYR A 233 3.97 33.56 -1.82
CA TYR A 233 2.94 33.65 -0.78
C TYR A 233 1.77 32.68 -0.98
N ALA A 234 2.00 31.59 -1.71
CA ALA A 234 1.04 30.55 -1.95
C ALA A 234 1.28 29.32 -1.05
N ALA A 235 0.20 28.59 -0.80
CA ALA A 235 0.21 27.31 -0.11
C ALA A 235 -0.65 26.30 -0.87
N ALA A 236 -0.46 25.02 -0.55
CA ALA A 236 -1.32 23.94 -1.02
C ALA A 236 -1.89 23.16 0.16
N VAL A 237 -3.14 22.76 0.04
CA VAL A 237 -3.69 21.66 0.84
C VAL A 237 -3.47 20.37 0.05
N SER A 238 -2.60 19.50 0.55
CA SER A 238 -2.13 18.32 -0.17
C SER A 238 -1.63 17.22 0.78
N SER A 239 -1.24 16.07 0.23
CA SER A 239 -0.53 15.02 0.97
C SER A 239 0.89 15.44 1.34
N GLU A 240 1.42 14.92 2.45
CA GLU A 240 2.77 15.31 2.94
C GLU A 240 3.89 14.94 1.94
N VAL A 241 3.71 13.89 1.14
CA VAL A 241 4.71 13.49 0.15
C VAL A 241 4.99 14.60 -0.88
N CYS A 242 4.01 15.49 -1.13
CA CYS A 242 4.20 16.63 -2.00
C CYS A 242 5.19 17.66 -1.45
N ALA A 243 5.44 17.68 -0.14
CA ALA A 243 6.42 18.61 0.45
C ALA A 243 7.83 18.34 -0.08
N SER A 244 8.28 17.09 -0.04
CA SER A 244 9.59 16.70 -0.60
C SER A 244 9.65 16.82 -2.12
N LEU A 245 8.60 16.42 -2.84
CA LEU A 245 8.55 16.44 -4.31
C LEU A 245 8.67 17.86 -4.89
N TYR A 246 8.05 18.84 -4.24
CA TYR A 246 7.97 20.22 -4.74
C TYR A 246 8.78 21.21 -3.92
N HIS A 247 9.64 20.72 -3.00
CA HIS A 247 10.48 21.55 -2.12
C HIS A 247 9.66 22.59 -1.33
N LEU A 248 8.57 22.12 -0.72
CA LEU A 248 7.71 22.88 0.18
C LEU A 248 7.93 22.41 1.62
N ASP A 249 7.69 23.30 2.58
CA ASP A 249 7.66 22.96 4.00
C ASP A 249 6.25 22.54 4.43
N VAL A 250 6.15 21.62 5.38
CA VAL A 250 4.89 21.27 6.03
C VAL A 250 4.60 22.31 7.11
N VAL A 251 3.75 23.27 6.79
CA VAL A 251 3.35 24.38 7.70
C VAL A 251 2.39 23.90 8.79
N ALA A 252 1.45 23.04 8.43
CA ALA A 252 0.53 22.40 9.37
C ALA A 252 0.19 21.00 8.91
N LYS A 253 0.23 20.03 9.86
CA LYS A 253 -0.12 18.63 9.60
C LYS A 253 -1.57 18.38 9.95
N ASN A 254 -2.17 17.41 9.26
CA ASN A 254 -3.51 16.89 9.56
C ASN A 254 -4.55 17.99 9.79
N ILE A 255 -4.75 18.84 8.80
CA ILE A 255 -5.72 19.93 8.83
C ILE A 255 -7.14 19.49 8.45
N THR A 256 -7.38 18.19 8.39
CA THR A 256 -8.66 17.57 8.06
C THR A 256 -9.61 17.64 9.26
N THR A 257 -10.82 18.11 9.04
CA THR A 257 -11.83 18.31 10.11
C THR A 257 -12.75 17.11 10.31
N ALA A 258 -12.75 16.16 9.39
CA ALA A 258 -13.65 15.00 9.43
C ALA A 258 -12.84 13.72 9.64
N GLY A 259 -13.34 12.95 10.61
CA GLY A 259 -12.99 11.62 11.05
C GLY A 259 -12.06 10.71 10.22
N ASP A 260 -11.91 9.53 10.68
CA ASP A 260 -11.00 8.46 10.21
C ASP A 260 -11.19 8.06 8.73
N ASN A 261 -10.81 8.96 7.80
CA ASN A 261 -10.78 8.63 6.37
C ASN A 261 -9.50 7.85 6.07
N THR A 262 -9.65 6.57 5.82
CA THR A 262 -8.53 5.67 5.47
C THR A 262 -8.80 4.99 4.15
N THR A 263 -7.78 4.92 3.31
CA THR A 263 -7.81 4.14 2.08
C THR A 263 -6.98 2.88 2.27
N ARG A 264 -7.57 1.75 1.91
CA ARG A 264 -6.92 0.45 1.82
C ARG A 264 -6.45 0.22 0.40
N PHE A 265 -5.21 -0.23 0.26
CA PHE A 265 -4.57 -0.56 -1.00
C PHE A 265 -4.15 -2.01 -1.01
N PHE A 266 -4.09 -2.62 -2.21
CA PHE A 266 -3.45 -3.90 -2.44
C PHE A 266 -2.10 -3.71 -3.13
N VAL A 267 -1.13 -4.50 -2.70
CA VAL A 267 0.13 -4.73 -3.41
C VAL A 267 -0.04 -5.97 -4.28
N LEU A 268 0.22 -5.81 -5.56
CA LEU A 268 0.05 -6.82 -6.59
C LEU A 268 1.41 -7.36 -7.04
N GLY A 269 1.47 -8.63 -7.39
CA GLY A 269 2.64 -9.31 -7.95
C GLY A 269 2.25 -10.59 -8.69
N GLN A 270 3.20 -11.50 -8.88
CA GLN A 270 3.00 -12.74 -9.65
C GLN A 270 2.50 -13.91 -8.80
N SER A 271 2.73 -13.89 -7.50
CA SER A 271 2.37 -14.98 -6.58
C SER A 271 1.77 -14.44 -5.28
N SER A 272 1.02 -15.28 -4.55
CA SER A 272 0.63 -15.05 -3.16
C SER A 272 1.86 -15.03 -2.24
N ASP A 273 1.76 -14.44 -1.03
CA ASP A 273 2.81 -14.58 -0.02
C ASP A 273 2.77 -15.98 0.60
N THR A 274 3.74 -16.27 1.43
CA THR A 274 3.77 -17.51 2.23
C THR A 274 2.87 -17.39 3.46
N PRO A 275 2.27 -18.50 3.96
CA PRO A 275 1.44 -18.47 5.15
C PRO A 275 2.15 -17.86 6.36
N THR A 276 1.45 -16.96 7.06
CA THR A 276 1.95 -16.33 8.30
C THR A 276 1.22 -16.80 9.55
N GLY A 277 0.06 -17.45 9.37
CA GLY A 277 -0.85 -17.86 10.45
C GLY A 277 -1.88 -16.79 10.82
N ASP A 278 -1.76 -15.58 10.23
CA ASP A 278 -2.73 -14.49 10.35
C ASP A 278 -2.83 -13.81 8.97
N ASP A 279 -3.60 -14.45 8.10
CA ASP A 279 -3.68 -14.12 6.69
C ASP A 279 -5.12 -13.89 6.24
N LYS A 280 -5.28 -13.25 5.10
CA LYS A 280 -6.53 -13.11 4.35
C LYS A 280 -6.35 -13.64 2.94
N THR A 281 -7.44 -14.11 2.35
CA THR A 281 -7.49 -14.53 0.95
C THR A 281 -8.64 -13.83 0.25
N LEU A 282 -8.38 -13.21 -0.91
CA LEU A 282 -9.43 -12.66 -1.77
C LEU A 282 -9.75 -13.65 -2.89
N LEU A 283 -11.04 -13.95 -2.99
CA LEU A 283 -11.62 -14.84 -4.00
C LEU A 283 -12.48 -14.04 -4.96
N MET A 284 -12.48 -14.43 -6.22
CA MET A 284 -13.41 -13.97 -7.25
C MET A 284 -14.10 -15.17 -7.85
N PHE A 285 -15.44 -15.19 -7.87
CA PHE A 285 -16.21 -16.29 -8.45
C PHE A 285 -17.55 -15.84 -9.03
N THR A 286 -18.17 -16.71 -9.83
CA THR A 286 -19.54 -16.55 -10.29
C THR A 286 -20.33 -17.85 -10.09
N VAL A 287 -21.63 -17.70 -9.88
CA VAL A 287 -22.56 -18.83 -9.68
C VAL A 287 -23.60 -18.92 -10.80
N ASP A 288 -24.36 -20.01 -10.91
CA ASP A 288 -25.50 -20.04 -11.83
C ASP A 288 -26.64 -19.16 -11.27
N HIS A 289 -26.83 -18.00 -11.89
CA HIS A 289 -27.84 -17.01 -11.46
C HIS A 289 -29.31 -17.48 -11.68
N ARG A 290 -29.52 -18.63 -12.35
CA ARG A 290 -30.84 -19.22 -12.52
C ARG A 290 -31.20 -20.13 -11.35
N GLU A 291 -30.22 -20.55 -10.56
CA GLU A 291 -30.44 -21.46 -9.42
C GLU A 291 -30.72 -20.65 -8.15
N PRO A 292 -31.97 -20.75 -7.59
CA PRO A 292 -32.29 -20.10 -6.33
C PRO A 292 -31.37 -20.56 -5.20
N GLY A 293 -30.74 -19.64 -4.50
CA GLY A 293 -29.85 -19.94 -3.38
C GLY A 293 -28.41 -20.32 -3.75
N ALA A 294 -28.02 -20.30 -5.03
CA ALA A 294 -26.64 -20.65 -5.45
C ALA A 294 -25.57 -19.85 -4.70
N LEU A 295 -25.73 -18.53 -4.57
CA LEU A 295 -24.80 -17.71 -3.79
C LEU A 295 -24.80 -18.11 -2.30
N CYS A 296 -25.96 -18.36 -1.70
CA CYS A 296 -26.05 -18.79 -0.31
C CYS A 296 -25.34 -20.14 -0.10
N GLY A 297 -25.48 -21.07 -1.06
CA GLY A 297 -24.78 -22.35 -1.05
C GLY A 297 -23.27 -22.18 -1.02
N ALA A 298 -22.73 -21.33 -1.91
CA ALA A 298 -21.31 -21.01 -1.97
C ALA A 298 -20.81 -20.37 -0.65
N LEU A 299 -21.55 -19.41 -0.09
CA LEU A 299 -21.19 -18.75 1.18
C LEU A 299 -21.25 -19.69 2.39
N ASN A 300 -22.19 -20.65 2.40
CA ASN A 300 -22.32 -21.62 3.49
C ASN A 300 -21.11 -22.57 3.59
N VAL A 301 -20.36 -22.78 2.51
CA VAL A 301 -19.13 -23.58 2.56
C VAL A 301 -18.14 -22.96 3.57
N PHE A 302 -17.96 -21.64 3.57
CA PHE A 302 -17.06 -20.99 4.52
C PHE A 302 -17.54 -21.14 5.96
N ALA A 303 -18.84 -21.01 6.22
CA ALA A 303 -19.41 -21.24 7.56
C ALA A 303 -19.17 -22.69 8.03
N LYS A 304 -19.36 -23.70 7.16
CA LYS A 304 -19.09 -25.12 7.45
C LYS A 304 -17.62 -25.35 7.84
N HIS A 305 -16.69 -24.71 7.16
CA HIS A 305 -15.25 -24.80 7.44
C HIS A 305 -14.77 -23.83 8.53
N LYS A 306 -15.68 -23.11 9.21
CA LYS A 306 -15.40 -22.13 10.28
C LYS A 306 -14.46 -21.01 9.82
N ILE A 307 -14.62 -20.57 8.58
CA ILE A 307 -13.85 -19.49 7.97
C ILE A 307 -14.71 -18.22 8.02
N ASN A 308 -14.17 -17.16 8.61
CA ASN A 308 -14.82 -15.86 8.66
C ASN A 308 -14.68 -15.14 7.32
N GLN A 309 -15.77 -14.46 6.88
CA GLN A 309 -15.79 -13.62 5.69
C GLN A 309 -15.65 -12.15 6.15
N THR A 310 -14.66 -11.44 5.65
CA THR A 310 -14.35 -10.07 6.08
C THR A 310 -14.88 -9.01 5.13
N ALA A 311 -15.10 -9.35 3.86
CA ALA A 311 -15.70 -8.44 2.87
C ALA A 311 -16.42 -9.22 1.77
N ILE A 312 -17.47 -8.61 1.22
CA ILE A 312 -18.17 -9.09 0.04
C ILE A 312 -18.51 -7.92 -0.89
N ASN A 313 -18.19 -8.07 -2.17
CA ASN A 313 -18.57 -7.15 -3.22
C ASN A 313 -19.09 -7.91 -4.43
N SER A 314 -19.91 -7.28 -5.25
CA SER A 314 -20.40 -7.84 -6.51
C SER A 314 -20.20 -6.88 -7.66
N ARG A 315 -19.81 -7.41 -8.83
CA ARG A 315 -19.64 -6.63 -10.06
C ARG A 315 -20.32 -7.34 -11.24
N PRO A 316 -20.91 -6.61 -12.20
CA PRO A 316 -21.36 -7.21 -13.45
C PRO A 316 -20.21 -7.94 -14.14
N SER A 317 -20.43 -9.17 -14.62
CA SER A 317 -19.39 -9.97 -15.28
C SER A 317 -18.92 -9.40 -16.61
N ARG A 318 -19.74 -8.53 -17.24
CA ARG A 318 -19.57 -7.95 -18.59
C ARG A 318 -19.47 -8.99 -19.73
N GLN A 319 -19.38 -10.28 -19.41
CA GLN A 319 -19.38 -11.38 -20.38
C GLN A 319 -20.81 -11.82 -20.77
N ARG A 320 -21.74 -11.75 -19.80
CA ARG A 320 -23.16 -12.04 -20.00
C ARG A 320 -23.99 -11.01 -19.25
N GLN A 321 -25.10 -10.56 -19.87
CA GLN A 321 -26.04 -9.65 -19.24
C GLN A 321 -26.63 -10.29 -17.97
N TRP A 322 -26.71 -9.48 -16.90
CA TRP A 322 -27.27 -9.86 -15.60
C TRP A 322 -26.51 -10.98 -14.87
N HIS A 323 -25.31 -11.34 -15.31
CA HIS A 323 -24.38 -12.20 -14.55
C HIS A 323 -23.44 -11.34 -13.71
N TYR A 324 -23.16 -11.80 -12.50
CA TYR A 324 -22.32 -11.10 -11.53
C TYR A 324 -21.08 -11.92 -11.18
N MET A 325 -19.98 -11.24 -10.99
CA MET A 325 -18.77 -11.73 -10.31
C MET A 325 -18.85 -11.31 -8.85
N PHE A 326 -18.64 -12.23 -7.94
CA PHE A 326 -18.56 -11.98 -6.50
C PHE A 326 -17.12 -11.97 -6.06
N PHE A 327 -16.77 -10.96 -5.27
CA PHE A 327 -15.48 -10.84 -4.61
C PHE A 327 -15.70 -11.07 -3.13
N ILE A 328 -15.05 -12.09 -2.55
CA ILE A 328 -15.17 -12.42 -1.13
C ILE A 328 -13.78 -12.49 -0.54
N GLU A 329 -13.57 -11.71 0.51
CA GLU A 329 -12.38 -11.80 1.34
C GLU A 329 -12.68 -12.69 2.54
N ILE A 330 -11.81 -13.67 2.78
CA ILE A 330 -11.89 -14.60 3.88
C ILE A 330 -10.66 -14.54 4.75
N GLN A 331 -10.80 -14.91 6.02
CA GLN A 331 -9.65 -15.14 6.93
C GLN A 331 -8.98 -16.47 6.61
N GLY A 332 -7.66 -16.50 6.68
CA GLY A 332 -6.80 -17.64 6.42
C GLY A 332 -6.13 -17.58 5.06
N HIS A 333 -5.10 -18.40 4.91
CA HIS A 333 -4.29 -18.53 3.69
C HIS A 333 -4.82 -19.68 2.83
N GLU A 334 -4.72 -19.57 1.51
CA GLU A 334 -5.17 -20.62 0.56
C GLU A 334 -4.52 -22.00 0.80
N LEU A 335 -3.34 -22.03 1.42
CA LEU A 335 -2.62 -23.25 1.79
C LEU A 335 -2.99 -23.79 3.20
N ASP A 336 -3.79 -23.08 3.98
CA ASP A 336 -4.29 -23.59 5.25
C ASP A 336 -5.27 -24.73 5.01
N ALA A 337 -5.19 -25.80 5.78
CA ALA A 337 -5.95 -27.04 5.54
C ALA A 337 -7.48 -26.85 5.46
N ASN A 338 -8.05 -25.98 6.32
CA ASN A 338 -9.46 -25.64 6.32
C ASN A 338 -9.85 -24.78 5.12
N VAL A 339 -8.98 -23.82 4.73
CA VAL A 339 -9.21 -22.95 3.56
C VAL A 339 -9.08 -23.76 2.28
N ALA A 340 -8.04 -24.57 2.12
CA ALA A 340 -7.86 -25.44 0.96
C ALA A 340 -9.05 -26.40 0.77
N SER A 341 -9.56 -26.98 1.87
CA SER A 341 -10.76 -27.83 1.83
C SER A 341 -12.02 -27.06 1.43
N ALA A 342 -12.18 -25.83 1.92
CA ALA A 342 -13.30 -24.96 1.54
C ALA A 342 -13.21 -24.53 0.08
N LEU A 343 -12.00 -24.20 -0.42
CA LEU A 343 -11.77 -23.84 -1.82
C LEU A 343 -12.07 -25.00 -2.78
N GLU A 344 -11.84 -26.22 -2.37
CA GLU A 344 -12.20 -27.38 -3.19
C GLU A 344 -13.73 -27.62 -3.16
N GLU A 345 -14.38 -27.52 -2.00
CA GLU A 345 -15.83 -27.74 -1.87
C GLU A 345 -16.64 -26.66 -2.60
N ILE A 346 -16.23 -25.39 -2.55
CA ILE A 346 -16.97 -24.27 -3.17
C ILE A 346 -17.05 -24.40 -4.70
N LYS A 347 -16.11 -25.11 -5.35
CA LYS A 347 -16.13 -25.35 -6.80
C LYS A 347 -17.43 -26.01 -7.26
N ALA A 348 -18.07 -26.79 -6.41
CA ALA A 348 -19.35 -27.44 -6.73
C ALA A 348 -20.52 -26.43 -6.88
N TYR A 349 -20.36 -25.22 -6.34
CA TYR A 349 -21.37 -24.15 -6.36
C TYR A 349 -21.04 -23.03 -7.36
N CYS A 350 -19.81 -23.02 -7.89
CA CYS A 350 -19.33 -21.96 -8.75
C CYS A 350 -19.22 -22.42 -10.20
N LEU A 351 -19.55 -21.53 -11.14
CA LEU A 351 -19.26 -21.74 -12.56
C LEU A 351 -17.79 -21.42 -12.87
N ASP A 352 -17.22 -20.49 -12.13
CA ASP A 352 -15.81 -20.10 -12.22
C ASP A 352 -15.35 -19.62 -10.82
N LEU A 353 -14.10 -19.93 -10.46
CA LEU A 353 -13.50 -19.56 -9.19
C LEU A 353 -12.01 -19.24 -9.39
N VAL A 354 -11.61 -18.05 -8.97
CA VAL A 354 -10.22 -17.59 -8.99
C VAL A 354 -9.82 -17.14 -7.58
N VAL A 355 -8.69 -17.65 -7.10
CA VAL A 355 -7.98 -17.09 -5.93
C VAL A 355 -7.14 -15.94 -6.43
N LEU A 356 -7.50 -14.70 -6.06
CA LEU A 356 -6.76 -13.50 -6.44
C LEU A 356 -5.49 -13.29 -5.59
N GLY A 357 -5.38 -13.96 -4.46
CA GLY A 357 -4.17 -14.03 -3.65
C GLY A 357 -4.44 -14.16 -2.17
N SER A 358 -3.43 -14.68 -1.46
CA SER A 358 -3.37 -14.75 0.00
C SER A 358 -2.24 -13.89 0.50
N TYR A 359 -2.48 -13.15 1.57
CA TYR A 359 -1.56 -12.11 2.07
C TYR A 359 -1.69 -11.90 3.58
N PRO A 360 -0.61 -11.46 4.26
CA PRO A 360 -0.64 -11.19 5.68
C PRO A 360 -1.67 -10.12 6.05
N HIS A 361 -2.47 -10.42 7.06
CA HIS A 361 -3.41 -9.46 7.64
C HIS A 361 -2.64 -8.30 8.27
N GLN A 362 -2.98 -7.07 7.88
CA GLN A 362 -2.52 -5.86 8.53
C GLN A 362 -3.63 -5.28 9.40
N TYR A 363 -3.33 -5.08 10.68
CA TYR A 363 -4.23 -4.37 11.58
C TYR A 363 -4.16 -2.87 11.30
N TYR A 364 -5.32 -2.26 11.29
CA TYR A 364 -5.51 -0.82 11.16
C TYR A 364 -5.28 -0.08 12.48
#